data_4cb0002ba33a3d2334e08e3d1299c551
#
_entry.id   4cb0002ba33a3d2334e08e3d1299c551
#
_cell.length_a   1.000
_cell.length_b   1.000
_cell.length_c   1.000
_cell.angle_alpha   90.00
_cell.angle_beta   90.00
_cell.angle_gamma   90.00
#
_symmetry.space_group_name_H-M   'P 1'
#
loop_
_entity.id
_entity.type
_entity.pdbx_description
1 polymer ?
#
loop_
_entity_poly.entity_id
_entity_poly.type
_entity_poly.pdbx_seq_one_letter_code
_entity_poly.pdbx_strand_id
1 'polypeptide(L)'
;MADRLPTKDDFVPHPPNLDEVCAWEHFGGLTLDQAKARFAENALYYQEDFMFMGTKAFLYYFPVLDQYLRNAPDEENDDDHESWIISQCTRAQFEPETIDRLRPLIPAIVDLAEFVRDNVHRFGRDDSERQRVSGAWADLVRHIETINNAG
;
A
#
# COMPACT_ATOMS: atom_id res chain seq x y z
N MET A 1 -19.30 -9.22 7.15
CA MET A 1 -18.74 -9.92 6.01
C MET A 1 -17.60 -9.13 5.43
N ALA A 2 -16.45 -9.76 5.38
CA ALA A 2 -15.25 -9.09 4.90
C ALA A 2 -15.28 -8.79 3.42
N ASP A 3 -16.23 -9.39 2.71
CA ASP A 3 -16.19 -9.38 1.26
C ASP A 3 -17.01 -8.29 0.60
N ARG A 4 -17.61 -7.42 1.40
CA ARG A 4 -18.38 -6.33 0.83
C ARG A 4 -17.45 -5.31 0.21
N LEU A 5 -17.72 -4.96 -1.05
CA LEU A 5 -16.92 -3.96 -1.74
C LEU A 5 -17.04 -2.59 -1.06
N PRO A 6 -15.94 -1.84 -0.97
CA PRO A 6 -16.02 -0.47 -0.49
C PRO A 6 -16.93 0.38 -1.36
N THR A 7 -17.68 1.26 -0.72
CA THR A 7 -18.54 2.21 -1.41
C THR A 7 -17.78 3.51 -1.66
N LYS A 8 -18.40 4.43 -2.38
CA LYS A 8 -17.80 5.73 -2.60
C LYS A 8 -17.49 6.43 -1.28
N ASP A 9 -18.37 6.30 -0.29
CA ASP A 9 -18.14 6.93 1.02
C ASP A 9 -16.94 6.32 1.74
N ASP A 10 -16.62 5.08 1.46
CA ASP A 10 -15.44 4.44 2.06
C ASP A 10 -14.14 4.96 1.45
N PHE A 11 -14.20 5.49 0.22
CA PHE A 11 -13.04 6.09 -0.45
C PHE A 11 -12.90 7.57 -0.15
N VAL A 12 -14.01 8.28 -0.06
CA VAL A 12 -14.03 9.74 -0.14
C VAL A 12 -14.69 10.29 1.10
N PRO A 13 -13.97 11.08 1.91
CA PRO A 13 -14.55 11.70 3.09
C PRO A 13 -15.45 12.88 2.72
N HIS A 14 -16.09 13.43 3.69
CA HIS A 14 -16.92 14.63 3.53
C HIS A 14 -16.31 15.77 4.32
N PRO A 15 -15.94 16.86 3.67
CA PRO A 15 -16.05 17.13 2.24
C PRO A 15 -14.98 16.37 1.44
N PRO A 16 -15.27 16.03 0.18
CA PRO A 16 -14.32 15.28 -0.63
C PRO A 16 -13.17 16.16 -1.09
N ASN A 17 -12.01 15.52 -1.34
CA ASN A 17 -10.93 16.19 -2.04
C ASN A 17 -10.66 15.45 -3.35
N LEU A 18 -9.89 16.11 -4.23
CA LEU A 18 -9.69 15.62 -5.58
C LEU A 18 -8.95 14.27 -5.61
N ASP A 19 -7.95 14.11 -4.77
CA ASP A 19 -7.13 12.90 -4.78
C ASP A 19 -7.94 11.67 -4.38
N GLU A 20 -8.82 11.83 -3.41
CA GLU A 20 -9.67 10.73 -2.96
C GLU A 20 -10.73 10.39 -4.00
N VAL A 21 -11.24 11.39 -4.70
CA VAL A 21 -12.18 11.17 -5.81
C VAL A 21 -11.49 10.41 -6.94
N CYS A 22 -10.23 10.74 -7.25
CA CYS A 22 -9.48 10.01 -8.26
C CYS A 22 -9.28 8.54 -7.87
N ALA A 23 -8.96 8.28 -6.61
CA ALA A 23 -8.82 6.90 -6.14
C ALA A 23 -10.13 6.12 -6.33
N TRP A 24 -11.26 6.74 -6.04
CA TRP A 24 -12.56 6.12 -6.27
C TRP A 24 -12.78 5.84 -7.76
N GLU A 25 -12.44 6.79 -8.62
CA GLU A 25 -12.63 6.60 -10.06
C GLU A 25 -11.79 5.45 -10.60
N HIS A 26 -10.59 5.25 -10.04
CA HIS A 26 -9.70 4.20 -10.52
C HIS A 26 -10.07 2.81 -9.97
N PHE A 27 -10.46 2.71 -8.71
CA PHE A 27 -10.65 1.43 -8.06
C PHE A 27 -12.06 1.17 -7.54
N GLY A 28 -12.91 2.17 -7.54
CA GLY A 28 -14.26 2.03 -7.00
C GLY A 28 -15.05 0.96 -7.73
N GLY A 29 -15.69 0.10 -6.97
CA GLY A 29 -16.53 -0.97 -7.53
C GLY A 29 -15.78 -2.18 -8.05
N LEU A 30 -14.43 -2.17 -8.01
CA LEU A 30 -13.66 -3.31 -8.50
C LEU A 30 -13.56 -4.40 -7.43
N THR A 31 -13.66 -5.65 -7.87
CA THR A 31 -13.30 -6.78 -7.00
C THR A 31 -11.80 -6.77 -6.80
N LEU A 32 -11.31 -7.58 -5.84
CA LEU A 32 -9.87 -7.68 -5.62
C LEU A 32 -9.14 -8.13 -6.88
N ASP A 33 -9.67 -9.12 -7.59
CA ASP A 33 -9.02 -9.59 -8.81
C ASP A 33 -8.97 -8.52 -9.89
N GLN A 34 -10.05 -7.76 -10.03
CA GLN A 34 -10.06 -6.64 -10.98
C GLN A 34 -9.09 -5.54 -10.58
N ALA A 35 -9.01 -5.25 -9.29
CA ALA A 35 -8.11 -4.22 -8.80
C ALA A 35 -6.65 -4.64 -8.98
N LYS A 36 -6.34 -5.92 -8.75
CA LYS A 36 -4.99 -6.42 -8.97
C LYS A 36 -4.58 -6.29 -10.43
N ALA A 37 -5.49 -6.62 -11.34
CA ALA A 37 -5.22 -6.50 -12.77
C ALA A 37 -4.99 -5.04 -13.16
N ARG A 38 -5.81 -4.15 -12.64
CA ARG A 38 -5.67 -2.72 -12.92
C ARG A 38 -4.35 -2.18 -12.41
N PHE A 39 -4.00 -2.51 -11.16
CA PHE A 39 -2.76 -2.02 -10.57
C PHE A 39 -1.55 -2.49 -11.38
N ALA A 40 -1.57 -3.75 -11.83
CA ALA A 40 -0.45 -4.30 -12.60
C ALA A 40 -0.26 -3.63 -13.95
N GLU A 41 -1.30 -3.00 -14.51
CA GLU A 41 -1.19 -2.29 -15.78
C GLU A 41 -0.25 -1.09 -15.68
N ASN A 42 -0.22 -0.40 -14.54
CA ASN A 42 0.64 0.77 -14.37
C ASN A 42 0.77 1.09 -12.89
N ALA A 43 1.58 0.29 -12.19
CA ALA A 43 1.76 0.43 -10.76
C ALA A 43 2.27 1.82 -10.39
N LEU A 44 3.17 2.37 -11.19
CA LEU A 44 3.74 3.69 -10.91
C LEU A 44 2.65 4.76 -10.88
N TYR A 45 1.69 4.64 -11.76
CA TYR A 45 0.58 5.60 -11.83
C TYR A 45 -0.43 5.40 -10.70
N TYR A 46 -0.77 4.14 -10.39
CA TYR A 46 -1.86 3.84 -9.47
C TYR A 46 -1.44 3.77 -8.00
N GLN A 47 -0.15 3.73 -7.71
CA GLN A 47 0.28 3.52 -6.31
C GLN A 47 -0.18 4.63 -5.38
N GLU A 48 -0.25 5.87 -5.86
CA GLU A 48 -0.67 6.99 -5.03
C GLU A 48 -2.13 6.91 -4.61
N ASP A 49 -2.96 6.22 -5.38
CA ASP A 49 -4.35 6.04 -4.99
C ASP A 49 -4.47 5.36 -3.64
N PHE A 50 -3.50 4.52 -3.29
CA PHE A 50 -3.50 3.81 -2.00
C PHE A 50 -3.09 4.72 -0.85
N MET A 51 -2.46 5.85 -1.13
CA MET A 51 -2.23 6.88 -0.12
C MET A 51 -3.50 7.66 0.17
N PHE A 52 -4.30 7.91 -0.86
CA PHE A 52 -5.42 8.84 -0.77
C PHE A 52 -6.79 8.19 -0.59
N MET A 53 -6.95 6.90 -0.91
CA MET A 53 -8.24 6.27 -0.70
C MET A 53 -8.57 6.23 0.80
N GLY A 54 -9.85 6.27 1.12
CA GLY A 54 -10.28 6.22 2.51
C GLY A 54 -9.80 4.96 3.21
N THR A 55 -9.70 5.02 4.54
CA THR A 55 -9.15 3.94 5.34
C THR A 55 -9.87 2.62 5.14
N LYS A 56 -11.20 2.64 5.01
CA LYS A 56 -11.96 1.41 4.80
C LYS A 56 -11.66 0.81 3.44
N ALA A 57 -11.48 1.65 2.42
CA ALA A 57 -11.11 1.16 1.10
C ALA A 57 -9.71 0.56 1.13
N PHE A 58 -8.78 1.21 1.82
CA PHE A 58 -7.42 0.70 1.94
C PHE A 58 -7.41 -0.66 2.64
N LEU A 59 -8.19 -0.81 3.70
CA LEU A 59 -8.29 -2.08 4.42
C LEU A 59 -8.71 -3.20 3.47
N TYR A 60 -9.64 -2.92 2.56
CA TYR A 60 -10.11 -3.92 1.61
C TYR A 60 -9.10 -4.19 0.50
N TYR A 61 -8.45 -3.15 -0.03
CA TYR A 61 -7.60 -3.27 -1.22
C TYR A 61 -6.12 -3.50 -0.92
N PHE A 62 -5.69 -3.48 0.34
CA PHE A 62 -4.28 -3.73 0.65
C PHE A 62 -3.73 -5.01 -0.01
N PRO A 63 -4.47 -6.12 -0.13
CA PRO A 63 -3.96 -7.31 -0.80
C PRO A 63 -3.46 -7.07 -2.23
N VAL A 64 -3.95 -6.02 -2.88
CA VAL A 64 -3.46 -5.66 -4.22
C VAL A 64 -1.96 -5.33 -4.15
N LEU A 65 -1.56 -4.50 -3.19
CA LEU A 65 -0.15 -4.14 -3.00
C LEU A 65 0.67 -5.34 -2.58
N ASP A 66 0.15 -6.12 -1.64
CA ASP A 66 0.84 -7.29 -1.12
C ASP A 66 1.16 -8.27 -2.24
N GLN A 67 0.17 -8.62 -3.03
CA GLN A 67 0.39 -9.56 -4.12
C GLN A 67 1.27 -9.01 -5.22
N TYR A 68 1.12 -7.72 -5.53
CA TYR A 68 1.97 -7.12 -6.54
C TYR A 68 3.44 -7.25 -6.18
N LEU A 69 3.79 -6.94 -4.94
CA LEU A 69 5.19 -7.00 -4.51
C LEU A 69 5.71 -8.42 -4.41
N ARG A 70 4.87 -9.35 -3.95
CA ARG A 70 5.31 -10.75 -3.83
C ARG A 70 5.50 -11.41 -5.17
N ASN A 71 4.78 -10.96 -6.19
CA ASN A 71 4.84 -11.54 -7.54
C ASN A 71 5.65 -10.69 -8.51
N ALA A 72 6.24 -9.59 -8.04
CA ALA A 72 7.02 -8.74 -8.91
C ALA A 72 8.21 -9.51 -9.48
N PRO A 73 8.48 -9.39 -10.79
CA PRO A 73 9.64 -10.05 -11.36
C PRO A 73 10.93 -9.39 -10.87
N ASP A 74 12.04 -10.09 -11.08
CA ASP A 74 13.35 -9.50 -10.84
C ASP A 74 13.52 -8.29 -11.74
N GLU A 75 13.80 -7.15 -11.13
CA GLU A 75 13.77 -5.88 -11.85
C GLU A 75 15.13 -5.34 -12.18
N GLU A 76 16.00 -6.19 -12.66
CA GLU A 76 17.34 -5.71 -13.00
C GLU A 76 17.33 -4.70 -14.14
N ASN A 77 16.25 -4.62 -14.90
CA ASN A 77 16.18 -3.73 -16.05
C ASN A 77 15.09 -2.69 -15.96
N ASP A 78 14.39 -2.62 -14.85
CA ASP A 78 13.26 -1.72 -14.75
C ASP A 78 13.58 -0.59 -13.79
N ASP A 79 13.43 0.62 -14.29
CA ASP A 79 13.64 1.81 -13.47
C ASP A 79 12.46 2.10 -12.56
N ASP A 80 11.36 1.40 -12.75
CA ASP A 80 10.11 1.73 -12.10
C ASP A 80 9.88 0.91 -10.86
N HIS A 81 10.92 0.79 -10.03
CA HIS A 81 10.76 0.05 -8.80
C HIS A 81 10.16 0.92 -7.74
N GLU A 82 8.90 0.69 -7.47
CA GLU A 82 8.11 1.54 -6.61
C GLU A 82 7.95 0.98 -5.20
N SER A 83 8.68 -0.07 -4.88
CA SER A 83 8.52 -0.72 -3.57
C SER A 83 8.66 0.28 -2.42
N TRP A 84 9.66 1.16 -2.46
CA TRP A 84 9.84 2.13 -1.40
C TRP A 84 8.73 3.18 -1.38
N ILE A 85 8.18 3.52 -2.56
CA ILE A 85 7.06 4.46 -2.63
C ILE A 85 5.79 3.80 -2.11
N ILE A 86 5.58 2.51 -2.43
CA ILE A 86 4.43 1.77 -1.90
C ILE A 86 4.47 1.74 -0.38
N SER A 87 5.67 1.59 0.21
CA SER A 87 5.77 1.63 1.67
C SER A 87 5.36 2.99 2.22
N GLN A 88 5.73 4.07 1.53
CA GLN A 88 5.36 5.42 1.96
C GLN A 88 3.87 5.67 1.84
N CYS A 89 3.25 5.18 0.77
CA CYS A 89 1.80 5.30 0.60
C CYS A 89 1.06 4.54 1.70
N THR A 90 1.55 3.35 2.04
CA THR A 90 0.99 2.57 3.14
C THR A 90 1.17 3.30 4.47
N ARG A 91 2.35 3.86 4.69
CA ARG A 91 2.64 4.60 5.92
C ARG A 91 1.68 5.77 6.10
N ALA A 92 1.34 6.45 5.01
CA ALA A 92 0.45 7.60 5.07
C ALA A 92 -0.95 7.26 5.56
N GLN A 93 -1.37 6.01 5.44
CA GLN A 93 -2.67 5.57 5.95
C GLN A 93 -2.69 5.44 7.47
N PHE A 94 -1.53 5.26 8.09
CA PHE A 94 -1.44 4.98 9.53
C PHE A 94 -1.25 6.26 10.32
N GLU A 95 -2.28 6.66 11.03
CA GLU A 95 -2.29 7.84 11.90
C GLU A 95 -3.00 7.49 13.19
N PRO A 96 -2.85 8.30 14.25
CA PRO A 96 -3.58 8.04 15.48
C PRO A 96 -5.09 7.90 15.27
N GLU A 97 -5.64 8.63 14.29
CA GLU A 97 -7.08 8.60 14.03
C GLU A 97 -7.52 7.34 13.29
N THR A 98 -6.61 6.68 12.57
CA THR A 98 -6.97 5.56 11.72
C THR A 98 -6.51 4.22 12.25
N ILE A 99 -5.64 4.20 13.26
CA ILE A 99 -4.96 2.97 13.69
C ILE A 99 -5.95 1.88 14.09
N ASP A 100 -7.06 2.25 14.72
CA ASP A 100 -8.01 1.24 15.18
C ASP A 100 -8.63 0.46 14.01
N ARG A 101 -8.87 1.16 12.90
CA ARG A 101 -9.44 0.49 11.71
C ARG A 101 -8.42 -0.36 10.99
N LEU A 102 -7.15 0.04 11.03
CA LEU A 102 -6.10 -0.63 10.26
C LEU A 102 -5.39 -1.71 11.06
N ARG A 103 -5.68 -1.84 12.35
CA ARG A 103 -5.02 -2.83 13.20
C ARG A 103 -5.08 -4.24 12.61
N PRO A 104 -6.19 -4.67 11.97
CA PRO A 104 -6.22 -6.02 11.36
C PRO A 104 -5.20 -6.22 10.25
N LEU A 105 -4.71 -5.16 9.63
CA LEU A 105 -3.70 -5.28 8.57
C LEU A 105 -2.27 -5.36 9.09
N ILE A 106 -2.03 -5.00 10.36
CA ILE A 106 -0.67 -4.89 10.86
C ILE A 106 0.14 -6.18 10.67
N PRO A 107 -0.38 -7.37 11.02
CA PRO A 107 0.40 -8.58 10.79
C PRO A 107 0.76 -8.80 9.32
N ALA A 108 -0.16 -8.51 8.41
CA ALA A 108 0.11 -8.68 6.98
C ALA A 108 1.14 -7.69 6.49
N ILE A 109 1.11 -6.47 6.98
CA ILE A 109 2.08 -5.44 6.59
C ILE A 109 3.47 -5.78 7.12
N VAL A 110 3.56 -6.23 8.36
CA VAL A 110 4.83 -6.65 8.94
C VAL A 110 5.40 -7.80 8.14
N ASP A 111 4.57 -8.78 7.81
CA ASP A 111 5.00 -9.93 7.03
C ASP A 111 5.49 -9.50 5.63
N LEU A 112 4.77 -8.59 4.99
CA LEU A 112 5.21 -8.08 3.69
C LEU A 112 6.52 -7.32 3.80
N ALA A 113 6.70 -6.52 4.85
CA ALA A 113 7.94 -5.79 5.06
C ALA A 113 9.13 -6.75 5.22
N GLU A 114 8.93 -7.84 5.94
CA GLU A 114 9.97 -8.86 6.07
C GLU A 114 10.28 -9.50 4.72
N PHE A 115 9.25 -9.81 3.95
CA PHE A 115 9.45 -10.39 2.62
C PHE A 115 10.27 -9.46 1.74
N VAL A 116 9.92 -8.18 1.69
CA VAL A 116 10.64 -7.22 0.83
C VAL A 116 12.08 -7.08 1.29
N ARG A 117 12.31 -6.99 2.59
CA ARG A 117 13.67 -6.82 3.12
C ARG A 117 14.52 -8.07 2.90
N ASP A 118 13.92 -9.25 3.05
CA ASP A 118 14.64 -10.51 2.81
C ASP A 118 14.95 -10.71 1.33
N ASN A 119 14.20 -10.06 0.44
CA ASN A 119 14.35 -10.18 -0.99
C ASN A 119 14.70 -8.86 -1.65
N VAL A 120 15.41 -7.99 -0.91
CA VAL A 120 15.66 -6.63 -1.36
C VAL A 120 16.43 -6.57 -2.67
N HIS A 121 17.18 -7.62 -2.99
CA HIS A 121 17.89 -7.69 -4.27
C HIS A 121 16.92 -7.68 -5.47
N ARG A 122 15.66 -8.04 -5.25
CA ARG A 122 14.64 -7.99 -6.30
C ARG A 122 14.03 -6.60 -6.46
N PHE A 123 14.27 -5.72 -5.51
CA PHE A 123 13.59 -4.43 -5.44
C PHE A 123 14.54 -3.24 -5.56
N GLY A 124 15.80 -3.49 -5.90
CA GLY A 124 16.76 -2.44 -6.12
C GLY A 124 17.87 -2.93 -7.02
N ARG A 125 18.37 -2.05 -7.88
CA ARG A 125 19.38 -2.42 -8.87
C ARG A 125 20.79 -2.31 -8.33
N ASP A 126 20.99 -1.50 -7.28
CA ASP A 126 22.29 -1.31 -6.67
C ASP A 126 22.14 -1.19 -5.16
N ASP A 127 23.25 -1.10 -4.46
CA ASP A 127 23.24 -1.06 -3.01
C ASP A 127 22.50 0.15 -2.47
N SER A 128 22.60 1.29 -3.15
CA SER A 128 21.93 2.50 -2.72
C SER A 128 20.42 2.34 -2.77
N GLU A 129 19.89 1.79 -3.88
CA GLU A 129 18.46 1.55 -4.01
C GLU A 129 18.00 0.50 -2.99
N ARG A 130 18.78 -0.56 -2.81
CA ARG A 130 18.41 -1.61 -1.87
C ARG A 130 18.36 -1.10 -0.44
N GLN A 131 19.27 -0.22 -0.07
CA GLN A 131 19.23 0.41 1.25
C GLN A 131 18.01 1.31 1.40
N ARG A 132 17.64 2.03 0.34
CA ARG A 132 16.44 2.86 0.37
C ARG A 132 15.19 2.03 0.56
N VAL A 133 15.07 0.94 -0.19
CA VAL A 133 13.92 0.04 -0.07
C VAL A 133 13.85 -0.56 1.33
N SER A 134 14.95 -1.14 1.80
CA SER A 134 14.99 -1.76 3.11
C SER A 134 14.67 -0.75 4.21
N GLY A 135 15.23 0.45 4.12
CA GLY A 135 14.98 1.51 5.09
C GLY A 135 13.55 1.97 5.10
N ALA A 136 12.93 2.09 3.92
CA ALA A 136 11.54 2.53 3.83
C ALA A 136 10.59 1.54 4.51
N TRP A 137 10.81 0.25 4.31
CA TRP A 137 9.96 -0.77 4.92
C TRP A 137 10.21 -0.90 6.42
N ALA A 138 11.47 -0.73 6.86
CA ALA A 138 11.76 -0.69 8.29
C ALA A 138 11.10 0.52 8.95
N ASP A 139 11.15 1.67 8.30
CA ASP A 139 10.51 2.88 8.82
C ASP A 139 9.01 2.74 8.90
N LEU A 140 8.39 2.07 7.92
CA LEU A 140 6.96 1.81 7.95
C LEU A 140 6.58 1.01 9.19
N VAL A 141 7.28 -0.09 9.44
CA VAL A 141 6.99 -0.93 10.61
C VAL A 141 7.18 -0.14 11.90
N ARG A 142 8.26 0.63 11.99
CA ARG A 142 8.53 1.44 13.18
C ARG A 142 7.45 2.48 13.40
N HIS A 143 6.99 3.11 12.32
CA HIS A 143 5.93 4.11 12.39
C HIS A 143 4.63 3.49 12.92
N ILE A 144 4.28 2.32 12.38
CA ILE A 144 3.06 1.61 12.81
C ILE A 144 3.15 1.24 14.29
N GLU A 145 4.31 0.70 14.71
CA GLU A 145 4.50 0.31 16.10
C GLU A 145 4.40 1.51 17.03
N THR A 146 4.96 2.63 16.63
CA THR A 146 4.92 3.85 17.44
C THR A 146 3.47 4.29 17.66
N ILE A 147 2.68 4.33 16.59
CA ILE A 147 1.29 4.75 16.69
C ILE A 147 0.46 3.73 17.47
N ASN A 148 0.67 2.46 17.20
CA ASN A 148 -0.09 1.39 17.84
C ASN A 148 0.16 1.34 19.33
N ASN A 149 1.39 1.62 19.76
CA ASN A 149 1.75 1.58 21.17
C ASN A 149 1.37 2.84 21.91
N ALA A 150 1.15 3.95 21.19
CA ALA A 150 0.76 5.21 21.80
C ALA A 150 -0.73 5.27 22.11
N GLY A 151 -1.53 4.45 21.42
CA GLY A 151 -2.99 4.43 21.60
C GLY A 151 -3.48 3.35 22.57
#